data_bdd2e76de21601ea03b3bdf223a3cffc
#
_entry.id   bdd2e76de21601ea03b3bdf223a3cffc
#
_cell.length_a   1.000
_cell.length_b   1.000
_cell.length_c   1.000
_cell.angle_alpha   90.00
_cell.angle_beta   90.00
_cell.angle_gamma   90.00
#
_symmetry.space_group_name_H-M   'P 1'
#
loop_
_entity.id
_entity.type
_entity.pdbx_description
1 polymer ?
#
loop_
_entity_poly.entity_id
_entity_poly.type
_entity_poly.pdbx_seq_one_letter_code
_entity_poly.pdbx_strand_id
1 'polypeptide(L)'
;MNVTHLHRRLLSDLLSVGAAYPLALTGDHAAQAHGLFDRPGRTVEVATQHPDPMRTIAEAVAAGLRERGWRVAARETDPVSAQLVVTDAVAEEDGEVDLLKEALWYPPVRTELGLTLALEDVVGMRVWALADRGLPRDLLIVHAAADRWTLPDLEDLGRRHARDTFDLTDLQSRLTGTDWIDDREFSVLGLDEAAITALRHWAQTWADDIAERLIEGCPPEE
;
A
#
# COMPACT_ATOMS: atom_id res chain seq x y z
N MET A 1 -8.87 13.58 -7.35
CA MET A 1 -7.60 13.19 -6.71
C MET A 1 -7.20 14.26 -5.69
N ASN A 2 -7.16 13.88 -4.41
CA ASN A 2 -7.02 14.81 -3.28
C ASN A 2 -5.58 14.75 -2.69
N VAL A 3 -4.61 15.29 -3.43
CA VAL A 3 -3.20 15.38 -2.99
C VAL A 3 -2.91 16.82 -2.58
N THR A 4 -2.40 17.02 -1.35
CA THR A 4 -2.05 18.37 -0.86
C THR A 4 -0.95 19.01 -1.71
N HIS A 5 -0.82 20.33 -1.65
CA HIS A 5 0.26 21.04 -2.36
C HIS A 5 1.64 20.57 -1.91
N LEU A 6 1.82 20.36 -0.60
CA LEU A 6 3.04 19.82 0.00
C LEU A 6 3.40 18.46 -0.61
N HIS A 7 2.45 17.50 -0.56
CA HIS A 7 2.69 16.17 -1.10
C HIS A 7 2.96 16.18 -2.60
N ARG A 8 2.28 17.00 -3.38
CA ARG A 8 2.52 17.10 -4.83
C ARG A 8 3.93 17.59 -5.14
N ARG A 9 4.41 18.62 -4.41
CA ARG A 9 5.78 19.12 -4.54
C ARG A 9 6.78 18.05 -4.09
N LEU A 10 6.55 17.46 -2.92
CA LEU A 10 7.42 16.41 -2.37
C LEU A 10 7.53 15.20 -3.31
N LEU A 11 6.41 14.72 -3.85
CA LEU A 11 6.36 13.64 -4.83
C LEU A 11 7.21 13.95 -6.08
N SER A 12 7.05 15.14 -6.64
CA SER A 12 7.81 15.57 -7.83
C SER A 12 9.32 15.60 -7.54
N ASP A 13 9.72 16.18 -6.41
CA ASP A 13 11.12 16.28 -6.01
C ASP A 13 11.71 14.91 -5.69
N LEU A 14 10.98 14.09 -4.93
CA LEU A 14 11.40 12.74 -4.52
C LEU A 14 11.63 11.82 -5.71
N LEU A 15 10.68 11.75 -6.66
CA LEU A 15 10.82 10.92 -7.85
C LEU A 15 11.94 11.42 -8.78
N SER A 16 12.15 12.75 -8.85
CA SER A 16 13.26 13.32 -9.60
C SER A 16 14.62 12.99 -9.00
N VAL A 17 14.75 13.13 -7.67
CA VAL A 17 15.99 12.76 -6.93
C VAL A 17 16.22 11.26 -7.01
N GLY A 18 15.17 10.48 -6.85
CA GLY A 18 15.21 9.03 -6.85
C GLY A 18 15.38 8.37 -8.22
N ALA A 19 15.52 9.15 -9.30
CA ALA A 19 15.62 8.60 -10.66
C ALA A 19 16.80 7.62 -10.85
N ALA A 20 17.88 7.79 -10.10
CA ALA A 20 19.03 6.88 -10.12
C ALA A 20 18.72 5.51 -9.48
N TYR A 21 17.69 5.43 -8.66
CA TYR A 21 17.28 4.25 -7.90
C TYR A 21 15.91 3.70 -8.34
N PRO A 22 15.42 3.96 -9.53
CA PRO A 22 14.06 3.85 -10.06
C PRO A 22 12.97 3.74 -8.97
N LEU A 23 12.81 4.83 -8.18
CA LEU A 23 11.75 4.92 -7.17
C LEU A 23 10.40 5.00 -7.85
N ALA A 24 9.44 4.19 -7.40
CA ALA A 24 8.05 4.22 -7.84
C ALA A 24 7.12 4.41 -6.64
N LEU A 25 6.06 5.19 -6.81
CA LEU A 25 5.03 5.37 -5.78
C LEU A 25 4.39 4.04 -5.40
N THR A 26 4.18 3.84 -4.11
CA THR A 26 3.44 2.72 -3.54
C THR A 26 2.43 3.23 -2.50
N GLY A 27 1.84 2.35 -1.72
CA GLY A 27 0.95 2.72 -0.63
C GLY A 27 -0.32 3.44 -1.07
N ASP A 28 -0.75 4.39 -0.25
CA ASP A 28 -2.02 5.12 -0.46
C ASP A 28 -1.97 6.02 -1.71
N HIS A 29 -0.83 6.65 -1.98
CA HIS A 29 -0.69 7.51 -3.16
C HIS A 29 -0.72 6.70 -4.46
N ALA A 30 -0.21 5.47 -4.46
CA ALA A 30 -0.34 4.57 -5.61
C ALA A 30 -1.79 4.11 -5.79
N ALA A 31 -2.47 3.72 -4.71
CA ALA A 31 -3.89 3.38 -4.76
C ALA A 31 -4.74 4.56 -5.29
N GLN A 32 -4.43 5.79 -4.87
CA GLN A 32 -5.07 7.01 -5.36
C GLN A 32 -4.78 7.26 -6.84
N ALA A 33 -3.54 7.08 -7.29
CA ALA A 33 -3.14 7.25 -8.68
C ALA A 33 -3.86 6.27 -9.62
N HIS A 34 -4.23 5.09 -9.11
CA HIS A 34 -5.03 4.09 -9.82
C HIS A 34 -6.55 4.25 -9.65
N GLY A 35 -7.00 5.26 -8.91
CA GLY A 35 -8.42 5.54 -8.69
C GLY A 35 -9.12 4.59 -7.72
N LEU A 36 -8.36 3.84 -6.90
CA LEU A 36 -8.91 2.91 -5.92
C LEU A 36 -9.28 3.58 -4.59
N PHE A 37 -8.69 4.75 -4.32
CA PHE A 37 -8.85 5.45 -3.06
C PHE A 37 -8.73 6.96 -3.27
N ASP A 38 -9.59 7.78 -2.69
CA ASP A 38 -9.57 9.24 -2.90
C ASP A 38 -9.33 10.02 -1.60
N ARG A 39 -8.39 9.57 -0.80
CA ARG A 39 -7.95 10.32 0.39
C ARG A 39 -6.45 10.48 0.41
N PRO A 40 -5.95 11.65 0.84
CA PRO A 40 -4.51 11.85 0.94
C PRO A 40 -3.93 10.92 2.00
N GLY A 41 -2.90 10.18 1.63
CA GLY A 41 -2.02 9.51 2.57
C GLY A 41 -1.27 10.56 3.40
N ARG A 42 -0.91 10.24 4.62
CA ARG A 42 -0.06 11.11 5.47
C ARG A 42 1.41 10.99 5.06
N THR A 43 1.81 9.79 4.69
CA THR A 43 3.17 9.42 4.34
C THR A 43 3.27 9.22 2.83
N VAL A 44 4.34 9.71 2.23
CA VAL A 44 4.69 9.41 0.85
C VAL A 44 5.52 8.14 0.84
N GLU A 45 4.97 7.07 0.29
CA GLU A 45 5.64 5.77 0.22
C GLU A 45 6.17 5.54 -1.20
N VAL A 46 7.45 5.18 -1.32
CA VAL A 46 8.07 4.80 -2.59
C VAL A 46 8.84 3.50 -2.44
N ALA A 47 8.80 2.69 -3.49
CA ALA A 47 9.47 1.40 -3.54
C ALA A 47 10.53 1.35 -4.63
N THR A 48 11.54 0.50 -4.42
CA THR A 48 12.58 0.21 -5.40
C THR A 48 13.06 -1.24 -5.30
N GLN A 49 13.53 -1.77 -6.44
CA GLN A 49 14.28 -3.04 -6.53
C GLN A 49 15.79 -2.81 -6.66
N HIS A 50 16.27 -1.56 -6.54
CA HIS A 50 17.66 -1.26 -6.73
C HIS A 50 18.54 -2.05 -5.74
N PRO A 51 19.66 -2.68 -6.18
CA PRO A 51 20.47 -3.57 -5.34
C PRO A 51 21.26 -2.86 -4.23
N ASP A 52 21.53 -1.55 -4.37
CA ASP A 52 22.30 -0.79 -3.38
C ASP A 52 21.68 -0.89 -1.97
N PRO A 53 22.48 -0.86 -0.91
CA PRO A 53 21.99 -0.84 0.46
C PRO A 53 20.98 0.28 0.69
N MET A 54 19.91 0.02 1.45
CA MET A 54 18.87 1.02 1.74
C MET A 54 19.45 2.31 2.34
N ARG A 55 20.46 2.20 3.20
CA ARG A 55 21.19 3.35 3.75
C ARG A 55 21.76 4.25 2.67
N THR A 56 22.42 3.69 1.65
CA THR A 56 22.99 4.45 0.53
C THR A 56 21.90 5.18 -0.25
N ILE A 57 20.78 4.50 -0.53
CA ILE A 57 19.62 5.09 -1.22
C ILE A 57 19.04 6.24 -0.40
N ALA A 58 18.79 6.02 0.89
CA ALA A 58 18.21 7.01 1.79
C ALA A 58 19.11 8.25 1.94
N GLU A 59 20.42 8.07 2.07
CA GLU A 59 21.38 9.17 2.15
C GLU A 59 21.40 10.01 0.87
N ALA A 60 21.40 9.35 -0.31
CA ALA A 60 21.36 10.04 -1.59
C ALA A 60 20.04 10.81 -1.81
N VAL A 61 18.90 10.18 -1.47
CA VAL A 61 17.58 10.82 -1.53
C VAL A 61 17.53 12.02 -0.58
N ALA A 62 17.98 11.87 0.66
CA ALA A 62 18.00 12.94 1.64
C ALA A 62 18.89 14.12 1.18
N ALA A 63 20.06 13.84 0.60
CA ALA A 63 20.95 14.88 0.06
C ALA A 63 20.27 15.63 -1.10
N GLY A 64 19.70 14.92 -2.07
CA GLY A 64 19.03 15.55 -3.19
C GLY A 64 17.77 16.34 -2.82
N LEU A 65 17.03 15.93 -1.79
CA LEU A 65 15.91 16.69 -1.25
C LEU A 65 16.40 17.99 -0.56
N ARG A 66 17.53 17.93 0.20
CA ARG A 66 18.13 19.12 0.81
C ARG A 66 18.56 20.16 -0.23
N GLU A 67 19.14 19.72 -1.35
CA GLU A 67 19.50 20.59 -2.47
C GLU A 67 18.28 21.31 -3.09
N ARG A 68 17.08 20.74 -2.93
CA ARG A 68 15.80 21.33 -3.37
C ARG A 68 15.08 22.16 -2.31
N GLY A 69 15.75 22.42 -1.19
CA GLY A 69 15.26 23.30 -0.13
C GLY A 69 14.39 22.61 0.93
N TRP A 70 14.43 21.28 1.01
CA TRP A 70 13.81 20.54 2.10
C TRP A 70 14.78 20.41 3.29
N ARG A 71 14.29 20.54 4.50
CA ARG A 71 14.99 20.02 5.68
C ARG A 71 14.66 18.54 5.80
N VAL A 72 15.67 17.71 5.92
CA VAL A 72 15.48 16.24 5.95
C VAL A 72 16.20 15.64 7.15
N ALA A 73 15.45 14.91 7.98
CA ALA A 73 15.95 14.11 9.08
C ALA A 73 15.64 12.62 8.83
N ALA A 74 16.64 11.76 8.96
CA ALA A 74 16.41 10.32 8.98
C ALA A 74 15.88 9.93 10.36
N ARG A 75 14.76 9.16 10.41
CA ARG A 75 14.18 8.66 11.66
C ARG A 75 14.68 7.26 11.94
N GLU A 76 14.53 6.36 10.96
CA GLU A 76 14.94 4.97 11.05
C GLU A 76 15.46 4.50 9.71
N THR A 77 16.40 3.54 9.73
CA THR A 77 16.90 2.89 8.51
C THR A 77 17.31 1.47 8.85
N ASP A 78 16.67 0.53 8.21
CA ASP A 78 16.99 -0.89 8.25
C ASP A 78 17.40 -1.41 6.84
N PRO A 79 17.73 -2.69 6.65
CA PRO A 79 18.18 -3.21 5.36
C PRO A 79 17.16 -3.09 4.22
N VAL A 80 15.85 -3.03 4.54
CA VAL A 80 14.76 -3.04 3.55
C VAL A 80 13.89 -1.79 3.58
N SER A 81 14.05 -0.93 4.58
CA SER A 81 13.28 0.31 4.69
C SER A 81 14.08 1.49 5.22
N ALA A 82 13.62 2.70 4.93
CA ALA A 82 14.12 3.91 5.58
C ALA A 82 12.99 4.93 5.70
N GLN A 83 12.90 5.57 6.87
CA GLN A 83 11.94 6.62 7.18
C GLN A 83 12.62 7.97 7.25
N LEU A 84 12.11 8.94 6.49
CA LEU A 84 12.58 10.31 6.48
C LEU A 84 11.44 11.25 6.92
N VAL A 85 11.77 12.20 7.77
CA VAL A 85 10.92 13.36 8.01
C VAL A 85 11.44 14.49 7.15
N VAL A 86 10.57 15.08 6.36
CA VAL A 86 10.89 16.19 5.45
C VAL A 86 10.05 17.38 5.81
N THR A 87 10.70 18.55 5.96
CA THR A 87 10.03 19.81 6.27
C THR A 87 10.23 20.78 5.12
N ASP A 88 9.15 21.35 4.59
CA ASP A 88 9.26 22.46 3.65
C ASP A 88 9.87 23.67 4.40
N ALA A 89 11.05 24.11 3.99
CA ALA A 89 11.77 25.17 4.68
C ALA A 89 11.06 26.55 4.60
N VAL A 90 10.09 26.72 3.70
CA VAL A 90 9.33 27.96 3.50
C VAL A 90 7.98 27.92 4.20
N ALA A 91 7.22 26.83 4.00
CA ALA A 91 5.89 26.65 4.59
C ALA A 91 5.93 26.16 6.05
N GLU A 92 7.07 25.65 6.51
CA GLU A 92 7.26 24.98 7.80
C GLU A 92 6.28 23.81 8.03
N GLU A 93 5.86 23.18 6.93
CA GLU A 93 5.00 21.98 6.95
C GLU A 93 5.85 20.72 6.90
N ASP A 94 5.51 19.75 7.75
CA ASP A 94 6.17 18.46 7.80
C ASP A 94 5.45 17.41 6.93
N GLY A 95 6.26 16.56 6.30
CA GLY A 95 5.82 15.36 5.60
C GLY A 95 6.69 14.16 6.00
N GLU A 96 6.16 12.98 5.85
CA GLU A 96 6.88 11.73 6.06
C GLU A 96 7.10 11.03 4.73
N VAL A 97 8.28 10.41 4.57
CA VAL A 97 8.66 9.63 3.39
C VAL A 97 9.15 8.28 3.85
N ASP A 98 8.54 7.22 3.33
CA ASP A 98 9.01 5.86 3.51
C ASP A 98 9.61 5.35 2.20
N LEU A 99 10.88 4.95 2.26
CA LEU A 99 11.60 4.28 1.20
C LEU A 99 11.59 2.79 1.48
N LEU A 100 11.14 1.98 0.53
CA LEU A 100 10.94 0.55 0.71
C LEU A 100 11.70 -0.24 -0.38
N LYS A 101 12.31 -1.35 0.00
CA LYS A 101 12.72 -2.38 -0.96
C LYS A 101 11.61 -3.38 -1.11
N GLU A 102 11.08 -3.47 -2.32
CA GLU A 102 9.99 -4.38 -2.64
C GLU A 102 10.28 -5.19 -3.89
N ALA A 103 9.83 -6.43 -3.92
CA ALA A 103 9.80 -7.20 -5.15
C ALA A 103 8.65 -6.70 -6.03
N LEU A 104 8.95 -6.19 -7.20
CA LEU A 104 7.96 -5.75 -8.17
C LEU A 104 7.79 -6.85 -9.22
N TRP A 105 6.56 -7.32 -9.41
CA TRP A 105 6.23 -8.38 -10.36
C TRP A 105 5.89 -7.82 -11.74
N TYR A 106 5.48 -6.54 -11.77
CA TYR A 106 5.11 -5.84 -12.98
C TYR A 106 5.93 -4.55 -13.12
N PRO A 107 6.22 -4.11 -14.36
CA PRO A 107 6.91 -2.85 -14.56
C PRO A 107 6.08 -1.68 -14.00
N PRO A 108 6.69 -0.74 -13.27
CA PRO A 108 6.01 0.48 -12.85
C PRO A 108 5.45 1.26 -14.04
N VAL A 109 4.31 1.90 -13.83
CA VAL A 109 3.58 2.67 -14.85
C VAL A 109 3.65 4.17 -14.57
N ARG A 110 3.47 4.99 -15.61
CA ARG A 110 3.36 6.44 -15.45
C ARG A 110 1.92 6.84 -15.17
N THR A 111 1.71 7.56 -14.09
CA THR A 111 0.43 8.14 -13.69
C THR A 111 0.55 9.68 -13.60
N GLU A 112 -0.53 10.36 -13.27
CA GLU A 112 -0.52 11.80 -13.02
C GLU A 112 0.36 12.20 -11.80
N LEU A 113 0.61 11.28 -10.87
CA LEU A 113 1.49 11.49 -9.72
C LEU A 113 2.96 11.15 -9.99
N GLY A 114 3.26 10.56 -11.15
CA GLY A 114 4.60 10.15 -11.55
C GLY A 114 4.74 8.65 -11.75
N LEU A 115 5.96 8.13 -11.62
CA LEU A 115 6.21 6.69 -11.71
C LEU A 115 5.57 6.00 -10.51
N THR A 116 4.70 5.04 -10.77
CA THR A 116 3.85 4.38 -9.78
C THR A 116 3.91 2.87 -9.99
N LEU A 117 3.84 2.08 -8.93
CA LEU A 117 3.72 0.63 -9.06
C LEU A 117 2.52 0.26 -9.96
N ALA A 118 2.65 -0.83 -10.69
CA ALA A 118 1.55 -1.40 -11.45
C ALA A 118 0.35 -1.69 -10.53
N LEU A 119 -0.84 -1.64 -11.09
CA LEU A 119 -2.07 -1.87 -10.31
C LEU A 119 -2.08 -3.24 -9.62
N GLU A 120 -1.57 -4.25 -10.32
CA GLU A 120 -1.44 -5.61 -9.81
C GLU A 120 -0.55 -5.68 -8.56
N ASP A 121 0.58 -4.99 -8.58
CA ASP A 121 1.49 -4.93 -7.42
C ASP A 121 0.85 -4.15 -6.26
N VAL A 122 0.19 -3.02 -6.55
CA VAL A 122 -0.53 -2.23 -5.53
C VAL A 122 -1.61 -3.06 -4.85
N VAL A 123 -2.43 -3.78 -5.63
CA VAL A 123 -3.51 -4.62 -5.09
C VAL A 123 -2.94 -5.83 -4.35
N GLY A 124 -1.93 -6.49 -4.91
CA GLY A 124 -1.28 -7.65 -4.27
C GLY A 124 -0.68 -7.29 -2.90
N MET A 125 0.00 -6.16 -2.79
CA MET A 125 0.52 -5.67 -1.51
C MET A 125 -0.61 -5.40 -0.50
N ARG A 126 -1.78 -4.93 -0.95
CA ARG A 126 -2.94 -4.69 -0.08
C ARG A 126 -3.61 -5.98 0.35
N VAL A 127 -3.70 -6.99 -0.51
CA VAL A 127 -4.21 -8.32 -0.14
C VAL A 127 -3.29 -8.99 0.88
N TRP A 128 -1.96 -8.93 0.67
CA TRP A 128 -1.02 -9.41 1.68
C TRP A 128 -1.16 -8.66 3.02
N ALA A 129 -1.22 -7.32 2.98
CA ALA A 129 -1.41 -6.52 4.18
C ALA A 129 -2.75 -6.81 4.88
N LEU A 130 -3.80 -7.13 4.13
CA LEU A 130 -5.10 -7.55 4.67
C LEU A 130 -4.99 -8.88 5.42
N ALA A 131 -4.27 -9.86 4.87
CA ALA A 131 -4.02 -11.14 5.53
C ALA A 131 -3.15 -10.98 6.80
N ASP A 132 -2.15 -10.09 6.76
CA ASP A 132 -1.25 -9.85 7.88
C ASP A 132 -1.94 -9.10 9.05
N ARG A 133 -2.56 -7.96 8.78
CA ARG A 133 -3.04 -7.03 9.82
C ARG A 133 -4.53 -6.69 9.79
N GLY A 134 -5.24 -6.97 8.69
CA GLY A 134 -6.70 -6.82 8.60
C GLY A 134 -7.22 -5.39 8.76
N LEU A 135 -6.51 -4.37 8.25
CA LEU A 135 -6.96 -3.00 8.42
C LEU A 135 -8.11 -2.63 7.46
N PRO A 136 -9.10 -1.84 7.91
CA PRO A 136 -10.23 -1.37 7.08
C PRO A 136 -9.81 -0.73 5.76
N ARG A 137 -8.71 0.02 5.77
CA ARG A 137 -8.17 0.67 4.57
C ARG A 137 -7.70 -0.33 3.53
N ASP A 138 -7.00 -1.39 3.95
CA ASP A 138 -6.52 -2.41 3.03
C ASP A 138 -7.70 -3.14 2.38
N LEU A 139 -8.71 -3.50 3.19
CA LEU A 139 -9.96 -4.08 2.70
C LEU A 139 -10.68 -3.18 1.69
N LEU A 140 -10.81 -1.89 1.99
CA LEU A 140 -11.47 -0.92 1.11
C LEU A 140 -10.75 -0.81 -0.26
N ILE A 141 -9.42 -0.73 -0.26
CA ILE A 141 -8.63 -0.61 -1.49
C ILE A 141 -8.74 -1.89 -2.33
N VAL A 142 -8.69 -3.07 -1.71
CA VAL A 142 -8.87 -4.34 -2.40
C VAL A 142 -10.29 -4.45 -2.97
N HIS A 143 -11.32 -4.11 -2.20
CA HIS A 143 -12.71 -4.10 -2.67
C HIS A 143 -12.92 -3.16 -3.88
N ALA A 144 -12.29 -1.99 -3.88
CA ALA A 144 -12.38 -1.05 -5.00
C ALA A 144 -11.75 -1.59 -6.31
N ALA A 145 -10.94 -2.62 -6.22
CA ALA A 145 -10.32 -3.30 -7.37
C ALA A 145 -11.00 -4.64 -7.72
N ALA A 146 -11.93 -5.12 -6.90
CA ALA A 146 -12.46 -6.48 -6.96
C ALA A 146 -13.17 -6.83 -8.29
N ASP A 147 -13.74 -5.85 -8.98
CA ASP A 147 -14.39 -6.07 -10.29
C ASP A 147 -13.43 -6.50 -11.41
N ARG A 148 -12.13 -6.43 -11.17
CA ARG A 148 -11.08 -6.71 -12.17
C ARG A 148 -10.50 -8.12 -12.08
N TRP A 149 -10.69 -8.78 -10.93
CA TRP A 149 -10.12 -10.10 -10.64
C TRP A 149 -11.12 -10.97 -9.89
N THR A 150 -10.99 -12.27 -10.07
CA THR A 150 -11.68 -13.23 -9.20
C THR A 150 -11.07 -13.24 -7.81
N LEU A 151 -11.77 -13.77 -6.80
CA LEU A 151 -11.24 -13.91 -5.44
C LEU A 151 -9.93 -14.71 -5.40
N PRO A 152 -9.82 -15.87 -6.09
CA PRO A 152 -8.54 -16.57 -6.21
C PRO A 152 -7.42 -15.77 -6.88
N ASP A 153 -7.73 -14.94 -7.90
CA ASP A 153 -6.70 -14.08 -8.52
C ASP A 153 -6.17 -13.03 -7.53
N LEU A 154 -7.05 -12.44 -6.71
CA LEU A 154 -6.64 -11.52 -5.64
C LEU A 154 -5.72 -12.21 -4.64
N GLU A 155 -6.02 -13.43 -4.25
CA GLU A 155 -5.18 -14.25 -3.36
C GLU A 155 -3.81 -14.54 -3.98
N ASP A 156 -3.77 -14.84 -5.28
CA ASP A 156 -2.51 -15.06 -6.01
C ASP A 156 -1.68 -13.78 -6.10
N LEU A 157 -2.31 -12.61 -6.29
CA LEU A 157 -1.61 -11.33 -6.22
C LEU A 157 -1.03 -11.11 -4.82
N GLY A 158 -1.79 -11.38 -3.76
CA GLY A 158 -1.32 -11.26 -2.38
C GLY A 158 -0.16 -12.19 -2.06
N ARG A 159 -0.23 -13.44 -2.51
CA ARG A 159 0.80 -14.46 -2.31
C ARG A 159 2.14 -14.05 -2.90
N ARG A 160 2.16 -13.35 -4.04
CA ARG A 160 3.39 -12.87 -4.67
C ARG A 160 4.14 -11.84 -3.83
N HIS A 161 3.41 -11.07 -3.01
CA HIS A 161 3.96 -10.02 -2.16
C HIS A 161 4.22 -10.47 -0.72
N ALA A 162 3.86 -11.70 -0.37
CA ALA A 162 4.14 -12.24 0.95
C ALA A 162 5.65 -12.36 1.16
N ARG A 163 6.13 -11.79 2.26
CA ARG A 163 7.54 -11.86 2.66
C ARG A 163 7.89 -13.19 3.31
N ASP A 164 6.87 -13.82 3.88
CA ASP A 164 6.93 -15.14 4.51
C ASP A 164 5.87 -16.05 3.87
N THR A 165 5.07 -16.72 4.68
CA THR A 165 3.96 -17.55 4.20
C THR A 165 2.71 -16.70 3.99
N PHE A 166 2.00 -16.93 2.89
CA PHE A 166 0.64 -16.42 2.69
C PHE A 166 -0.34 -17.53 3.06
N ASP A 167 -1.02 -17.36 4.19
CA ASP A 167 -1.99 -18.33 4.69
C ASP A 167 -3.42 -17.85 4.40
N LEU A 168 -4.19 -18.68 3.70
CA LEU A 168 -5.60 -18.40 3.43
C LEU A 168 -6.45 -18.42 4.70
N THR A 169 -6.05 -19.19 5.72
CA THR A 169 -6.73 -19.19 7.02
C THR A 169 -6.60 -17.85 7.73
N ASP A 170 -5.42 -17.23 7.64
CA ASP A 170 -5.20 -15.88 8.20
C ASP A 170 -6.06 -14.86 7.45
N LEU A 171 -6.04 -14.88 6.11
CA LEU A 171 -6.89 -14.01 5.30
C LEU A 171 -8.37 -14.19 5.64
N GLN A 172 -8.86 -15.43 5.69
CA GLN A 172 -10.24 -15.76 6.07
C GLN A 172 -10.60 -15.19 7.44
N SER A 173 -9.72 -15.37 8.42
CA SER A 173 -9.92 -14.85 9.79
C SER A 173 -10.01 -13.32 9.80
N ARG A 174 -9.18 -12.62 9.01
CA ARG A 174 -9.24 -11.15 8.91
C ARG A 174 -10.51 -10.67 8.22
N LEU A 175 -10.95 -11.35 7.16
CA LEU A 175 -12.20 -11.04 6.46
C LEU A 175 -13.41 -11.22 7.37
N THR A 176 -13.52 -12.35 8.06
CA THR A 176 -14.58 -12.61 9.06
C THR A 176 -14.52 -11.60 10.21
N GLY A 177 -13.31 -11.24 10.65
CA GLY A 177 -13.09 -10.24 11.69
C GLY A 177 -13.59 -8.84 11.37
N THR A 178 -13.92 -8.55 10.10
CA THR A 178 -14.41 -7.25 9.64
C THR A 178 -15.71 -6.83 10.35
N ASP A 179 -16.54 -7.77 10.77
CA ASP A 179 -17.78 -7.52 11.51
C ASP A 179 -17.56 -6.95 12.92
N TRP A 180 -16.38 -7.15 13.48
CA TRP A 180 -16.03 -6.67 14.82
C TRP A 180 -15.32 -5.31 14.83
N ILE A 181 -15.02 -4.76 13.65
CA ILE A 181 -14.39 -3.43 13.51
C ILE A 181 -15.46 -2.37 13.72
N ASP A 182 -15.18 -1.34 14.54
CA ASP A 182 -16.10 -0.24 14.78
C ASP A 182 -16.41 0.53 13.48
N ASP A 183 -17.68 0.86 13.23
CA ASP A 183 -18.11 1.62 12.05
C ASP A 183 -17.39 2.96 11.90
N ARG A 184 -16.94 3.55 13.01
CA ARG A 184 -16.16 4.79 13.00
C ARG A 184 -14.85 4.67 12.21
N GLU A 185 -14.20 3.51 12.22
CA GLU A 185 -12.98 3.28 11.48
C GLU A 185 -13.22 3.33 9.96
N PHE A 186 -14.36 2.81 9.52
CA PHE A 186 -14.79 2.92 8.12
C PHE A 186 -15.28 4.32 7.77
N SER A 187 -16.03 4.97 8.68
CA SER A 187 -16.56 6.33 8.47
C SER A 187 -15.43 7.35 8.32
N VAL A 188 -14.32 7.21 9.06
CA VAL A 188 -13.10 8.02 8.87
C VAL A 188 -12.53 7.84 7.47
N LEU A 189 -12.71 6.67 6.84
CA LEU A 189 -12.33 6.40 5.45
C LEU A 189 -13.37 6.90 4.44
N GLY A 190 -14.48 7.49 4.90
CA GLY A 190 -15.50 8.12 4.06
C GLY A 190 -16.65 7.23 3.65
N LEU A 191 -16.81 6.07 4.26
CA LEU A 191 -17.92 5.18 3.99
C LEU A 191 -19.14 5.62 4.85
N ASP A 192 -20.30 5.60 4.24
CA ASP A 192 -21.57 5.66 4.95
C ASP A 192 -22.01 4.26 5.42
N GLU A 193 -23.09 4.19 6.19
CA GLU A 193 -23.61 2.95 6.75
C GLU A 193 -23.95 1.89 5.68
N ALA A 194 -24.48 2.31 4.54
CA ALA A 194 -24.82 1.40 3.45
C ALA A 194 -23.56 0.82 2.79
N ALA A 195 -22.53 1.65 2.59
CA ALA A 195 -21.26 1.22 2.04
C ALA A 195 -20.49 0.29 3.00
N ILE A 196 -20.54 0.56 4.32
CA ILE A 196 -19.97 -0.32 5.34
C ILE A 196 -20.64 -1.69 5.31
N THR A 197 -21.97 -1.71 5.27
CA THR A 197 -22.74 -2.96 5.19
C THR A 197 -22.39 -3.76 3.93
N ALA A 198 -22.30 -3.10 2.78
CA ALA A 198 -21.93 -3.74 1.52
C ALA A 198 -20.51 -4.29 1.55
N LEU A 199 -19.56 -3.55 2.12
CA LEU A 199 -18.17 -3.98 2.25
C LEU A 199 -18.02 -5.21 3.16
N ARG A 200 -18.72 -5.23 4.31
CA ARG A 200 -18.75 -6.40 5.20
C ARG A 200 -19.35 -7.62 4.53
N HIS A 201 -20.45 -7.43 3.81
CA HIS A 201 -21.08 -8.53 3.07
C HIS A 201 -20.13 -9.11 2.01
N TRP A 202 -19.42 -8.26 1.27
CA TRP A 202 -18.40 -8.71 0.33
C TRP A 202 -17.25 -9.45 1.02
N ALA A 203 -16.75 -8.93 2.14
CA ALA A 203 -15.70 -9.59 2.91
C ALA A 203 -16.15 -10.97 3.42
N GLN A 204 -17.38 -11.08 3.93
CA GLN A 204 -17.94 -12.36 4.38
C GLN A 204 -18.10 -13.35 3.20
N THR A 205 -18.56 -12.88 2.03
CA THR A 205 -18.64 -13.73 0.82
C THR A 205 -17.29 -14.30 0.45
N TRP A 206 -16.22 -13.51 0.55
CA TRP A 206 -14.85 -14.00 0.30
C TRP A 206 -14.39 -14.98 1.38
N ALA A 207 -14.67 -14.70 2.65
CA ALA A 207 -14.34 -15.61 3.75
C ALA A 207 -15.04 -16.98 3.59
N ASP A 208 -16.29 -16.99 3.17
CA ASP A 208 -17.08 -18.21 2.92
C ASP A 208 -16.50 -19.02 1.75
N ASP A 209 -16.13 -18.36 0.65
CA ASP A 209 -15.47 -19.00 -0.51
C ASP A 209 -14.14 -19.65 -0.11
N ILE A 210 -13.31 -18.96 0.71
CA ILE A 210 -12.08 -19.56 1.24
C ILE A 210 -12.40 -20.77 2.11
N ALA A 211 -13.40 -20.67 3.00
CA ALA A 211 -13.80 -21.77 3.89
C ALA A 211 -14.20 -23.03 3.11
N GLU A 212 -15.02 -22.88 2.06
CA GLU A 212 -15.42 -23.98 1.19
C GLU A 212 -14.20 -24.67 0.55
N ARG A 213 -13.29 -23.87 -0.02
CA ARG A 213 -12.08 -24.41 -0.67
C ARG A 213 -11.11 -25.07 0.30
N LEU A 214 -11.01 -24.60 1.54
CA LEU A 214 -10.18 -25.23 2.57
C LEU A 214 -10.76 -26.58 3.00
N ILE A 215 -12.09 -26.71 3.10
CA ILE A 215 -12.76 -27.97 3.41
C ILE A 215 -12.62 -28.98 2.27
N GLU A 216 -12.82 -28.55 1.02
CA GLU A 216 -12.69 -29.42 -0.17
C GLU A 216 -11.25 -29.90 -0.38
N GLY A 217 -10.26 -29.10 -0.01
CA GLY A 217 -8.84 -29.45 -0.08
C GLY A 217 -8.35 -30.34 1.05
N CYS A 218 -9.16 -30.59 2.08
CA CYS A 218 -8.81 -31.46 3.19
C CYS A 218 -9.11 -32.94 2.81
N PRO A 219 -8.12 -33.86 2.86
CA PRO A 219 -8.40 -35.26 2.60
C PRO A 219 -9.42 -35.79 3.63
N PRO A 220 -10.34 -36.70 3.24
CA PRO A 220 -11.28 -37.29 4.20
C PRO A 220 -10.51 -37.98 5.33
N GLU A 221 -10.93 -37.71 6.56
CA GLU A 221 -10.40 -38.42 7.74
C GLU A 221 -10.68 -39.92 7.59
N GLU A 222 -9.64 -40.80 7.59
CA GLU A 222 -9.75 -42.24 7.58
C GLU A 222 -10.23 -42.78 8.94
#